data_1714d426b24b7d4ab1f5136ebf2ad300
#
_entry.id   1714d426b24b7d4ab1f5136ebf2ad300
#
_cell.length_a   1.000
_cell.length_b   1.000
_cell.length_c   1.000
_cell.angle_alpha   90.00
_cell.angle_beta   90.00
_cell.angle_gamma   90.00
#
_symmetry.space_group_name_H-M   'P 1'
#
loop_
_entity.id
_entity.type
_entity.pdbx_description
1 polymer ?
#
loop_
_entity_poly.entity_id
_entity_poly.type
_entity_poly.pdbx_seq_one_letter_code
_entity_poly.pdbx_strand_id
1 'polypeptide(L)'
;MKLATMIAAATLGGAALTSAGSAKAAGDYVSIVQEAAVNAPAAQAWDKVKGYCAIGAWLKTTCEITAGKDGEVGALRKIAGRVEEVIVAKTATSYTYADINPAILYHGTIEVVPVTPKTSKFIYTLFFDQASIPAEQREANRTRRAAMFANVLATMKAAAEAK
;
A
#
# COMPACT_ATOMS: atom_id res chain seq x y z
N MET A 1 -27.97 -12.38 82.90
CA MET A 1 -28.30 -12.93 81.55
C MET A 1 -27.87 -11.92 80.51
N LYS A 2 -26.78 -12.13 79.80
CA LYS A 2 -26.30 -11.28 78.71
C LYS A 2 -26.45 -12.08 77.39
N LEU A 3 -27.33 -11.59 76.54
CA LEU A 3 -27.50 -12.12 75.18
C LEU A 3 -26.34 -11.64 74.28
N ALA A 4 -25.59 -12.53 73.66
CA ALA A 4 -24.56 -12.21 72.68
C ALA A 4 -25.21 -12.35 71.31
N THR A 5 -25.27 -11.26 70.55
CA THR A 5 -25.73 -11.22 69.15
C THR A 5 -24.55 -11.54 68.22
N MET A 6 -24.59 -12.66 67.55
CA MET A 6 -23.63 -12.98 66.46
C MET A 6 -24.07 -12.32 65.17
N ILE A 7 -23.18 -11.47 64.63
CA ILE A 7 -23.36 -10.89 63.29
C ILE A 7 -22.58 -11.78 62.32
N ALA A 8 -23.26 -12.45 61.42
CA ALA A 8 -22.64 -13.18 60.34
C ALA A 8 -22.32 -12.23 59.16
N ALA A 9 -21.05 -12.05 58.85
CA ALA A 9 -20.59 -11.30 57.68
C ALA A 9 -20.62 -12.21 56.45
N ALA A 10 -21.52 -11.93 55.50
CA ALA A 10 -21.55 -12.59 54.22
C ALA A 10 -20.56 -11.88 53.27
N THR A 11 -19.47 -12.55 52.91
CA THR A 11 -18.54 -12.09 51.89
C THR A 11 -19.08 -12.45 50.51
N LEU A 12 -19.54 -11.45 49.76
CA LEU A 12 -19.83 -11.61 48.33
C LEU A 12 -18.49 -11.69 47.54
N GLY A 13 -18.11 -12.89 47.16
CA GLY A 13 -17.03 -13.08 46.21
C GLY A 13 -17.45 -12.65 44.80
N GLY A 14 -17.05 -11.46 44.37
CA GLY A 14 -17.22 -11.00 43.01
C GLY A 14 -16.28 -11.74 42.09
N ALA A 15 -16.79 -12.65 41.26
CA ALA A 15 -16.04 -13.25 40.17
C ALA A 15 -15.84 -12.18 39.07
N ALA A 16 -14.63 -11.64 38.94
CA ALA A 16 -14.25 -10.77 37.83
C ALA A 16 -14.15 -11.66 36.57
N LEU A 17 -15.15 -11.57 35.69
CA LEU A 17 -15.07 -12.11 34.35
C LEU A 17 -14.07 -11.26 33.53
N THR A 18 -12.83 -11.68 33.48
CA THR A 18 -11.86 -11.14 32.55
C THR A 18 -12.25 -11.65 31.15
N SER A 19 -12.93 -10.80 30.38
CA SER A 19 -13.10 -11.03 28.94
C SER A 19 -11.71 -10.94 28.30
N ALA A 20 -11.10 -12.10 28.01
CA ALA A 20 -9.94 -12.15 27.13
C ALA A 20 -10.38 -11.67 25.75
N GLY A 21 -10.22 -10.38 25.46
CA GLY A 21 -10.36 -9.85 24.12
C GLY A 21 -9.36 -10.58 23.23
N SER A 22 -9.85 -11.28 22.21
CA SER A 22 -8.98 -11.89 21.20
C SER A 22 -8.15 -10.80 20.57
N ALA A 23 -6.88 -10.71 20.93
CA ALA A 23 -5.93 -9.83 20.24
C ALA A 23 -5.92 -10.27 18.77
N LYS A 24 -6.31 -9.37 17.86
CA LYS A 24 -6.18 -9.62 16.43
C LYS A 24 -4.70 -9.87 16.18
N ALA A 25 -4.36 -10.98 15.53
CA ALA A 25 -2.98 -11.28 15.15
C ALA A 25 -2.40 -10.09 14.38
N ALA A 26 -1.18 -9.67 14.72
CA ALA A 26 -0.47 -8.68 13.93
C ALA A 26 -0.34 -9.20 12.50
N GLY A 27 -0.52 -8.31 11.50
CA GLY A 27 -0.32 -8.66 10.09
C GLY A 27 1.13 -9.09 9.85
N ASP A 28 1.35 -9.96 8.89
CA ASP A 28 2.67 -10.38 8.41
C ASP A 28 3.02 -9.55 7.17
N TYR A 29 3.53 -8.34 7.42
CA TYR A 29 3.78 -7.35 6.37
C TYR A 29 5.14 -7.54 5.72
N VAL A 30 5.16 -7.36 4.40
CA VAL A 30 6.37 -7.39 3.59
C VAL A 30 6.38 -6.21 2.63
N SER A 31 7.56 -5.67 2.36
CA SER A 31 7.78 -4.68 1.31
C SER A 31 8.70 -5.22 0.21
N ILE A 32 8.45 -4.77 -1.02
CA ILE A 32 9.29 -5.00 -2.20
C ILE A 32 9.65 -3.64 -2.75
N VAL A 33 10.94 -3.34 -2.86
CA VAL A 33 11.44 -2.08 -3.41
C VAL A 33 12.09 -2.36 -4.75
N GLN A 34 11.69 -1.60 -5.77
CA GLN A 34 12.29 -1.60 -7.11
C GLN A 34 12.81 -0.21 -7.43
N GLU A 35 13.97 -0.11 -8.05
CA GLU A 35 14.59 1.15 -8.42
C GLU A 35 14.98 1.15 -9.90
N ALA A 36 14.84 2.29 -10.57
CA ALA A 36 15.32 2.49 -11.93
C ALA A 36 15.94 3.87 -12.09
N ALA A 37 17.19 3.91 -12.58
CA ALA A 37 17.83 5.16 -12.99
C ALA A 37 17.15 5.71 -14.25
N VAL A 38 16.93 7.04 -14.29
CA VAL A 38 16.25 7.75 -15.37
C VAL A 38 17.13 8.86 -15.92
N ASN A 39 17.34 8.88 -17.24
CA ASN A 39 18.16 9.87 -17.94
C ASN A 39 17.37 11.16 -18.25
N ALA A 40 16.72 11.69 -17.23
CA ALA A 40 15.98 12.95 -17.28
C ALA A 40 15.99 13.62 -15.89
N PRO A 41 15.90 14.97 -15.82
CA PRO A 41 15.68 15.68 -14.56
C PRO A 41 14.42 15.17 -13.85
N ALA A 42 14.44 15.11 -12.51
CA ALA A 42 13.35 14.57 -11.71
C ALA A 42 11.98 15.21 -12.03
N ALA A 43 11.93 16.54 -12.17
CA ALA A 43 10.69 17.24 -12.50
C ALA A 43 10.12 16.80 -13.88
N GLN A 44 10.99 16.70 -14.89
CA GLN A 44 10.61 16.25 -16.23
C GLN A 44 10.14 14.79 -16.23
N ALA A 45 10.87 13.92 -15.57
CA ALA A 45 10.51 12.51 -15.43
C ALA A 45 9.15 12.36 -14.72
N TRP A 46 8.95 13.11 -13.64
CA TRP A 46 7.70 13.09 -12.87
C TRP A 46 6.52 13.59 -13.68
N ASP A 47 6.67 14.68 -14.41
CA ASP A 47 5.59 15.26 -15.24
C ASP A 47 5.04 14.27 -16.28
N LYS A 48 5.88 13.37 -16.78
CA LYS A 48 5.47 12.33 -17.74
C LYS A 48 4.63 11.21 -17.12
N VAL A 49 4.79 10.94 -15.81
CA VAL A 49 4.21 9.74 -15.17
C VAL A 49 3.28 10.04 -14.00
N LYS A 50 3.24 11.29 -13.49
CA LYS A 50 2.50 11.66 -12.28
C LYS A 50 0.97 11.56 -12.39
N GLY A 51 0.40 11.64 -13.60
CA GLY A 51 -1.04 11.48 -13.80
C GLY A 51 -1.49 10.11 -13.34
N TYR A 52 -2.53 10.05 -12.52
CA TYR A 52 -2.93 8.79 -11.89
C TYR A 52 -3.37 7.75 -12.92
N CYS A 53 -3.99 8.21 -14.01
CA CYS A 53 -4.30 7.37 -15.17
C CYS A 53 -3.25 7.43 -16.31
N ALA A 54 -2.10 8.10 -16.13
CA ALA A 54 -1.00 8.03 -17.10
C ALA A 54 -0.50 6.58 -17.29
N ILE A 55 -0.68 5.71 -16.29
CA ILE A 55 -0.42 4.27 -16.36
C ILE A 55 -1.09 3.60 -17.55
N GLY A 56 -2.26 4.05 -17.96
CA GLY A 56 -2.96 3.52 -19.16
C GLY A 56 -2.13 3.64 -20.43
N ALA A 57 -1.46 4.77 -20.61
CA ALA A 57 -0.65 5.03 -21.79
C ALA A 57 0.64 4.20 -21.81
N TRP A 58 1.41 4.20 -20.70
CA TRP A 58 2.70 3.54 -20.70
C TRP A 58 2.63 2.02 -20.42
N LEU A 59 1.58 1.49 -19.78
CA LEU A 59 1.30 0.05 -19.69
C LEU A 59 0.47 -0.48 -20.86
N LYS A 60 -0.02 0.41 -21.75
CA LYS A 60 -0.91 0.04 -22.87
C LYS A 60 -2.14 -0.72 -22.39
N THR A 61 -2.79 -0.19 -21.37
CA THR A 61 -4.00 -0.73 -20.76
C THR A 61 -5.07 0.35 -20.60
N THR A 62 -6.30 -0.06 -20.32
CA THR A 62 -7.33 0.93 -19.97
C THR A 62 -7.13 1.44 -18.55
N CYS A 63 -7.35 2.74 -18.35
CA CYS A 63 -7.44 3.36 -17.04
C CYS A 63 -8.48 4.48 -17.08
N GLU A 64 -9.35 4.52 -16.09
CA GLU A 64 -10.37 5.55 -15.93
C GLU A 64 -10.41 6.04 -14.48
N ILE A 65 -10.68 7.32 -14.28
CA ILE A 65 -10.97 7.88 -12.95
C ILE A 65 -12.47 7.67 -12.70
N THR A 66 -12.78 6.82 -11.74
CA THR A 66 -14.16 6.45 -11.40
C THR A 66 -14.77 7.32 -10.30
N ALA A 67 -13.91 7.99 -9.51
CA ALA A 67 -14.33 8.98 -8.51
C ALA A 67 -13.18 9.93 -8.17
N GLY A 68 -13.53 11.12 -7.67
CA GLY A 68 -12.56 12.17 -7.32
C GLY A 68 -11.97 12.86 -8.54
N LYS A 69 -10.85 13.56 -8.33
CA LYS A 69 -10.12 14.29 -9.38
C LYS A 69 -8.77 13.64 -9.63
N ASP A 70 -8.42 13.44 -10.89
CA ASP A 70 -7.15 12.80 -11.29
C ASP A 70 -5.96 13.41 -10.57
N GLY A 71 -5.15 12.56 -9.96
CA GLY A 71 -3.95 12.93 -9.23
C GLY A 71 -4.16 13.57 -7.87
N GLU A 72 -5.39 13.67 -7.35
CA GLU A 72 -5.66 14.19 -6.00
C GLU A 72 -5.87 13.01 -5.00
N VAL A 73 -5.57 13.28 -3.72
CA VAL A 73 -5.87 12.29 -2.64
C VAL A 73 -7.37 12.01 -2.62
N GLY A 74 -7.72 10.72 -2.55
CA GLY A 74 -9.10 10.24 -2.66
C GLY A 74 -9.55 9.96 -4.10
N ALA A 75 -8.74 10.27 -5.13
CA ALA A 75 -9.05 9.86 -6.50
C ALA A 75 -9.04 8.33 -6.61
N LEU A 76 -10.09 7.78 -7.21
CA LEU A 76 -10.26 6.36 -7.47
C LEU A 76 -10.03 6.10 -8.96
N ARG A 77 -9.20 5.12 -9.29
CA ARG A 77 -9.02 4.64 -10.67
C ARG A 77 -9.39 3.18 -10.81
N LYS A 78 -9.81 2.83 -12.01
CA LYS A 78 -10.00 1.44 -12.44
C LYS A 78 -9.06 1.12 -13.59
N ILE A 79 -8.19 0.12 -13.42
CA ILE A 79 -7.20 -0.33 -14.39
C ILE A 79 -7.64 -1.66 -14.99
N ALA A 80 -7.56 -1.80 -16.32
CA ALA A 80 -7.95 -3.00 -17.05
C ALA A 80 -9.36 -3.51 -16.71
N GLY A 81 -10.27 -2.60 -16.34
CA GLY A 81 -11.65 -2.90 -15.97
C GLY A 81 -11.84 -3.68 -14.66
N ARG A 82 -10.78 -3.95 -13.89
CA ARG A 82 -10.84 -4.87 -12.74
C ARG A 82 -10.08 -4.44 -11.48
N VAL A 83 -8.96 -3.75 -11.61
CA VAL A 83 -8.15 -3.32 -10.44
C VAL A 83 -8.60 -1.93 -10.06
N GLU A 84 -9.08 -1.77 -8.84
CA GLU A 84 -9.54 -0.48 -8.31
C GLU A 84 -8.59 -0.02 -7.21
N GLU A 85 -8.08 1.21 -7.36
CA GLU A 85 -7.09 1.77 -6.45
C GLU A 85 -7.43 3.22 -6.11
N VAL A 86 -7.17 3.62 -4.87
CA VAL A 86 -7.37 4.98 -4.37
C VAL A 86 -6.04 5.62 -3.99
N ILE A 87 -5.82 6.90 -4.34
CA ILE A 87 -4.68 7.67 -3.81
C ILE A 87 -4.92 7.94 -2.32
N VAL A 88 -4.02 7.46 -1.47
CA VAL A 88 -4.11 7.64 -0.01
C VAL A 88 -3.12 8.67 0.54
N ALA A 89 -2.04 8.97 -0.21
CA ALA A 89 -1.08 10.00 0.13
C ALA A 89 -0.41 10.55 -1.13
N LYS A 90 0.07 11.81 -1.06
CA LYS A 90 0.71 12.51 -2.17
C LYS A 90 1.72 13.53 -1.67
N THR A 91 2.82 13.68 -2.40
CA THR A 91 3.78 14.78 -2.26
C THR A 91 3.99 15.45 -3.62
N ALA A 92 4.94 16.38 -3.70
CA ALA A 92 5.32 16.99 -4.98
C ALA A 92 5.96 15.99 -5.95
N THR A 93 6.58 14.91 -5.44
CA THR A 93 7.39 13.95 -6.20
C THR A 93 6.98 12.49 -5.99
N SER A 94 5.85 12.24 -5.33
CA SER A 94 5.37 10.89 -5.07
C SER A 94 3.86 10.83 -4.91
N TYR A 95 3.30 9.64 -5.10
CA TYR A 95 1.98 9.29 -4.57
C TYR A 95 1.96 7.84 -4.06
N THR A 96 1.11 7.62 -3.07
CA THR A 96 0.82 6.27 -2.54
C THR A 96 -0.64 5.93 -2.83
N TYR A 97 -0.87 4.74 -3.31
CA TYR A 97 -2.22 4.21 -3.55
C TYR A 97 -2.45 2.92 -2.77
N ALA A 98 -3.72 2.61 -2.55
CA ALA A 98 -4.19 1.36 -1.96
C ALA A 98 -5.18 0.68 -2.90
N ASP A 99 -5.12 -0.64 -3.00
CA ASP A 99 -6.18 -1.45 -3.61
C ASP A 99 -7.41 -1.41 -2.68
N ILE A 100 -8.59 -1.05 -3.21
CA ILE A 100 -9.81 -0.93 -2.40
C ILE A 100 -10.47 -2.28 -2.08
N ASN A 101 -10.06 -3.36 -2.78
CA ASN A 101 -10.50 -4.74 -2.54
C ASN A 101 -9.34 -5.62 -2.07
N PRO A 102 -8.61 -5.26 -1.02
CA PRO A 102 -7.37 -5.93 -0.71
C PRO A 102 -7.62 -7.21 0.07
N ALA A 103 -7.49 -8.35 -0.58
CA ALA A 103 -7.30 -9.61 0.15
C ALA A 103 -6.00 -9.60 0.99
N ILE A 104 -5.08 -8.70 0.69
CA ILE A 104 -3.72 -8.64 1.25
C ILE A 104 -3.27 -7.23 1.65
N LEU A 105 -4.19 -6.28 1.87
CA LEU A 105 -3.88 -4.88 2.25
C LEU A 105 -2.76 -4.27 1.40
N TYR A 106 -2.91 -4.34 0.09
CA TYR A 106 -1.90 -3.94 -0.86
C TYR A 106 -1.81 -2.42 -1.02
N HIS A 107 -0.60 -1.89 -0.94
CA HIS A 107 -0.28 -0.49 -1.21
C HIS A 107 0.93 -0.39 -2.15
N GLY A 108 0.95 0.65 -2.96
CA GLY A 108 2.10 0.97 -3.79
C GLY A 108 2.46 2.46 -3.68
N THR A 109 3.74 2.76 -3.53
CA THR A 109 4.27 4.13 -3.59
C THR A 109 5.17 4.27 -4.79
N ILE A 110 4.94 5.27 -5.61
CA ILE A 110 5.82 5.70 -6.69
C ILE A 110 6.43 7.04 -6.29
N GLU A 111 7.75 7.14 -6.39
CA GLU A 111 8.52 8.32 -6.06
C GLU A 111 9.58 8.59 -7.13
N VAL A 112 9.84 9.87 -7.42
CA VAL A 112 11.00 10.30 -8.19
C VAL A 112 11.96 11.06 -7.30
N VAL A 113 13.25 10.69 -7.36
CA VAL A 113 14.33 11.32 -6.59
C VAL A 113 15.37 11.90 -7.54
N PRO A 114 15.78 13.18 -7.40
CA PRO A 114 16.87 13.74 -8.19
C PRO A 114 18.19 13.07 -7.81
N VAL A 115 19.03 12.75 -8.81
CA VAL A 115 20.40 12.22 -8.64
C VAL A 115 21.41 13.27 -9.04
N THR A 116 21.19 13.91 -10.19
CA THR A 116 21.95 15.07 -10.67
C THR A 116 20.97 16.08 -11.28
N PRO A 117 21.41 17.28 -11.69
CA PRO A 117 20.53 18.20 -12.42
C PRO A 117 19.94 17.62 -13.73
N LYS A 118 20.54 16.56 -14.28
CA LYS A 118 20.14 15.95 -15.56
C LYS A 118 19.60 14.53 -15.44
N THR A 119 19.70 13.91 -14.27
CA THR A 119 19.28 12.52 -14.04
C THR A 119 18.49 12.37 -12.77
N SER A 120 17.63 11.36 -12.72
CA SER A 120 16.82 11.02 -11.56
C SER A 120 16.74 9.51 -11.36
N LYS A 121 16.00 9.10 -10.36
CA LYS A 121 15.71 7.70 -10.06
C LYS A 121 14.25 7.58 -9.69
N PHE A 122 13.54 6.62 -10.28
CA PHE A 122 12.28 6.16 -9.74
C PHE A 122 12.49 5.11 -8.66
N ILE A 123 11.71 5.21 -7.61
CA ILE A 123 11.59 4.21 -6.55
C ILE A 123 10.12 3.76 -6.52
N TYR A 124 9.92 2.46 -6.60
CA TYR A 124 8.59 1.86 -6.50
C TYR A 124 8.58 0.89 -5.32
N THR A 125 7.88 1.27 -4.26
CA THR A 125 7.73 0.46 -3.05
C THR A 125 6.35 -0.16 -3.02
N LEU A 126 6.31 -1.48 -2.92
CA LEU A 126 5.10 -2.25 -2.66
C LEU A 126 5.08 -2.66 -1.21
N PHE A 127 3.92 -2.60 -0.60
CA PHE A 127 3.69 -3.04 0.77
C PHE A 127 2.39 -3.85 0.81
N PHE A 128 2.42 -5.04 1.42
CA PHE A 128 1.24 -5.88 1.55
C PHE A 128 1.35 -6.84 2.74
N ASP A 129 0.18 -7.28 3.23
CA ASP A 129 0.07 -8.31 4.25
C ASP A 129 0.08 -9.69 3.58
N GLN A 130 1.06 -10.52 3.90
CA GLN A 130 1.14 -11.89 3.38
C GLN A 130 0.55 -12.95 4.32
N ALA A 131 -0.09 -12.55 5.42
CA ALA A 131 -0.67 -13.49 6.40
C ALA A 131 -1.67 -14.46 5.76
N SER A 132 -2.43 -14.00 4.75
CA SER A 132 -3.39 -14.83 4.02
C SER A 132 -2.75 -15.73 2.96
N ILE A 133 -1.45 -15.59 2.67
CA ILE A 133 -0.73 -16.40 1.68
C ILE A 133 -0.14 -17.61 2.39
N PRO A 134 -0.42 -18.85 1.92
CA PRO A 134 0.19 -20.05 2.47
C PRO A 134 1.72 -19.95 2.54
N ALA A 135 2.31 -20.38 3.66
CA ALA A 135 3.74 -20.16 3.93
C ALA A 135 4.65 -20.67 2.80
N GLU A 136 4.33 -21.82 2.23
CA GLU A 136 5.05 -22.45 1.12
C GLU A 136 4.97 -21.68 -0.19
N GLN A 137 4.00 -20.76 -0.33
CA GLN A 137 3.79 -19.95 -1.55
C GLN A 137 4.36 -18.54 -1.42
N ARG A 138 4.75 -18.10 -0.22
CA ARG A 138 5.14 -16.70 0.04
C ARG A 138 6.34 -16.26 -0.78
N GLU A 139 7.40 -17.07 -0.83
CA GLU A 139 8.60 -16.72 -1.60
C GLU A 139 8.31 -16.65 -3.11
N ALA A 140 7.60 -17.63 -3.65
CA ALA A 140 7.20 -17.62 -5.06
C ALA A 140 6.28 -16.42 -5.38
N ASN A 141 5.39 -16.04 -4.45
CA ASN A 141 4.52 -14.87 -4.59
C ASN A 141 5.34 -13.57 -4.61
N ARG A 142 6.30 -13.42 -3.69
CA ARG A 142 7.19 -12.26 -3.62
C ARG A 142 8.03 -12.11 -4.89
N THR A 143 8.66 -13.19 -5.34
CA THR A 143 9.47 -13.22 -6.56
C THR A 143 8.65 -12.82 -7.78
N ARG A 144 7.45 -13.38 -7.96
CA ARG A 144 6.54 -13.04 -9.06
C ARG A 144 6.13 -11.56 -9.01
N ARG A 145 5.80 -11.01 -7.83
CA ARG A 145 5.47 -9.61 -7.67
C ARG A 145 6.66 -8.72 -7.99
N ALA A 146 7.83 -9.03 -7.46
CA ALA A 146 9.05 -8.28 -7.73
C ALA A 146 9.34 -8.20 -9.25
N ALA A 147 9.26 -9.33 -9.97
CA ALA A 147 9.44 -9.37 -11.42
C ALA A 147 8.38 -8.54 -12.16
N MET A 148 7.11 -8.64 -11.78
CA MET A 148 6.03 -7.87 -12.37
C MET A 148 6.26 -6.37 -12.20
N PHE A 149 6.62 -5.90 -11.01
CA PHE A 149 6.83 -4.47 -10.74
C PHE A 149 8.16 -3.95 -11.30
N ALA A 150 9.17 -4.78 -11.45
CA ALA A 150 10.37 -4.42 -12.22
C ALA A 150 10.01 -4.11 -13.69
N ASN A 151 9.14 -4.91 -14.31
CA ASN A 151 8.66 -4.66 -15.66
C ASN A 151 7.81 -3.38 -15.76
N VAL A 152 6.92 -3.15 -14.78
CA VAL A 152 6.12 -1.92 -14.68
C VAL A 152 7.05 -0.70 -14.61
N LEU A 153 8.07 -0.76 -13.75
CA LEU A 153 9.04 0.32 -13.55
C LEU A 153 9.88 0.57 -14.80
N ALA A 154 10.29 -0.48 -15.53
CA ALA A 154 11.00 -0.36 -16.79
C ALA A 154 10.15 0.36 -17.85
N THR A 155 8.86 0.06 -17.93
CA THR A 155 7.92 0.71 -18.86
C THR A 155 7.70 2.18 -18.48
N MET A 156 7.58 2.47 -17.19
CA MET A 156 7.46 3.83 -16.66
C MET A 156 8.72 4.66 -16.96
N LYS A 157 9.92 4.07 -16.77
CA LYS A 157 11.21 4.68 -17.17
C LYS A 157 11.22 5.03 -18.65
N ALA A 158 10.85 4.10 -19.51
CA ALA A 158 10.81 4.33 -20.97
C ALA A 158 9.86 5.50 -21.31
N ALA A 159 8.71 5.62 -20.67
CA ALA A 159 7.79 6.74 -20.86
C ALA A 159 8.40 8.07 -20.38
N ALA A 160 9.12 8.07 -19.26
CA ALA A 160 9.78 9.27 -18.73
C ALA A 160 10.93 9.78 -19.64
N GLU A 161 11.63 8.87 -20.32
CA GLU A 161 12.76 9.18 -21.21
C GLU A 161 12.34 9.45 -22.67
N ALA A 162 11.06 9.22 -23.01
CA ALA A 162 10.54 9.49 -24.35
C ALA A 162 10.63 10.99 -24.68
N LYS A 163 11.11 11.31 -25.91
CA LYS A 163 11.23 12.68 -26.43
C LYS A 163 9.86 13.26 -26.78
#